data_a5701f4b5d9d6db8f885cb31caac5c96
#
_entry.id   a5701f4b5d9d6db8f885cb31caac5c96
#
_cell.length_a   1.000
_cell.length_b   1.000
_cell.length_c   1.000
_cell.angle_alpha   90.00
_cell.angle_beta   90.00
_cell.angle_gamma   90.00
#
_symmetry.space_group_name_H-M   'P 1'
#
loop_
_entity.id
_entity.type
_entity.pdbx_description
1 polymer ?
#
loop_
_entity_poly.entity_id
_entity_poly.type
_entity_poly.pdbx_seq_one_letter_code
_entity_poly.pdbx_strand_id
1 'polypeptide(L)'
;EPLAAQIEREDIFHPSDYLGKTFEFGSQSLSFSPETLTRTAVKYGRAIAHSANMAAEIRSHRADADIEISVDETDFATTPHEHLFVGLELKRRGVVVTGLAPRFVGDFEKGIDYKGDLAEFERQLVLHRQIAELCGPYKISIHSGSDKFTVYPIIGRVCGDLLHVKTAGTSYLEALRAVLRVDPVLFSEIAEYSHTRFSTDRASYHISTTDAEVQALEGSAQQDWEELYLDLRPGRQLLHVTFGSVLTVGRRPDGQTFREAILDRLTKNAALHEELLEKHFRKHLSLLCQG
;
A
#
# COMPACT_ATOMS: atom_id res chain seq x y z
N GLU A 1 5.31 34.89 -2.65
CA GLU A 1 4.01 34.90 -1.98
C GLU A 1 3.81 33.61 -1.22
N PRO A 2 3.31 33.64 0.05
CA PRO A 2 3.06 32.41 0.80
C PRO A 2 2.07 31.51 0.05
N LEU A 3 2.35 30.21 -0.05
CA LEU A 3 1.52 29.22 -0.76
C LEU A 3 0.09 29.20 -0.23
N ALA A 4 -0.11 29.44 1.07
CA ALA A 4 -1.43 29.55 1.70
C ALA A 4 -2.30 30.64 1.04
N ALA A 5 -1.75 31.83 0.79
CA ALA A 5 -2.49 32.93 0.13
C ALA A 5 -2.83 32.64 -1.34
N GLN A 6 -2.00 31.83 -2.02
CA GLN A 6 -2.33 31.37 -3.37
C GLN A 6 -3.52 30.41 -3.36
N ILE A 7 -3.53 29.44 -2.44
CA ILE A 7 -4.57 28.41 -2.30
C ILE A 7 -5.92 29.04 -1.96
N GLU A 8 -5.94 30.08 -1.10
CA GLU A 8 -7.17 30.82 -0.79
C GLU A 8 -7.72 31.57 -2.02
N ARG A 9 -6.85 32.17 -2.83
CA ARG A 9 -7.26 32.87 -4.06
C ARG A 9 -7.70 31.94 -5.20
N GLU A 10 -7.20 30.73 -5.24
CA GLU A 10 -7.58 29.71 -6.22
C GLU A 10 -8.95 29.06 -5.94
N ASP A 11 -9.68 29.54 -4.91
CA ASP A 11 -10.98 28.99 -4.48
C ASP A 11 -10.95 27.48 -4.25
N ILE A 12 -9.81 27.00 -3.73
CA ILE A 12 -9.61 25.57 -3.49
C ILE A 12 -10.46 25.08 -2.33
N PHE A 13 -10.64 25.90 -1.29
CA PHE A 13 -11.50 25.63 -0.13
C PHE A 13 -12.01 26.95 0.48
N HIS A 14 -13.04 26.86 1.30
CA HIS A 14 -13.60 27.99 2.02
C HIS A 14 -13.29 27.88 3.52
N PRO A 15 -12.45 28.77 4.11
CA PRO A 15 -12.13 28.72 5.54
C PRO A 15 -13.37 28.72 6.46
N SER A 16 -14.43 29.42 6.07
CA SER A 16 -15.71 29.48 6.80
C SER A 16 -16.44 28.13 6.90
N ASP A 17 -16.07 27.15 6.05
CA ASP A 17 -16.64 25.81 6.10
C ASP A 17 -16.03 24.96 7.22
N TYR A 18 -14.91 25.40 7.79
CA TYR A 18 -14.12 24.68 8.77
C TYR A 18 -13.95 25.43 10.11
N LEU A 19 -13.60 26.71 10.04
CA LEU A 19 -13.29 27.50 11.23
C LEU A 19 -14.57 27.79 12.03
N GLY A 20 -14.47 27.61 13.35
CA GLY A 20 -15.60 27.78 14.26
C GLY A 20 -16.62 26.64 14.22
N LYS A 21 -16.37 25.57 13.45
CA LYS A 21 -17.21 24.38 13.40
C LYS A 21 -16.58 23.21 14.13
N THR A 22 -17.44 22.37 14.71
CA THR A 22 -17.09 21.07 15.26
C THR A 22 -17.73 19.98 14.41
N PHE A 23 -16.92 19.03 13.95
CA PHE A 23 -17.36 17.88 13.16
C PHE A 23 -17.47 16.68 14.08
N GLU A 24 -18.68 16.19 14.26
CA GLU A 24 -18.98 15.03 15.13
C GLU A 24 -19.04 13.75 14.28
N PHE A 25 -18.40 12.68 14.75
CA PHE A 25 -18.43 11.35 14.13
C PHE A 25 -18.26 10.27 15.20
N GLY A 26 -19.20 9.35 15.26
CA GLY A 26 -19.26 8.37 16.35
C GLY A 26 -19.32 9.06 17.72
N SER A 27 -18.39 8.71 18.59
CA SER A 27 -18.23 9.33 19.93
C SER A 27 -17.14 10.42 19.96
N GLN A 28 -16.60 10.79 18.81
CA GLN A 28 -15.49 11.72 18.68
C GLN A 28 -15.90 13.00 17.96
N SER A 29 -15.10 14.04 18.12
CA SER A 29 -15.26 15.28 17.38
C SER A 29 -13.92 15.91 17.03
N LEU A 30 -13.88 16.66 15.92
CA LEU A 30 -12.71 17.44 15.50
C LEU A 30 -13.10 18.86 15.16
N SER A 31 -12.21 19.80 15.50
CA SER A 31 -12.30 21.20 15.12
C SER A 31 -10.97 21.65 14.51
N PHE A 32 -11.03 22.51 13.50
CA PHE A 32 -9.82 23.03 12.88
C PHE A 32 -9.39 24.35 13.54
N SER A 33 -8.13 24.41 13.95
CA SER A 33 -7.48 25.71 14.18
C SER A 33 -7.08 26.34 12.83
N PRO A 34 -6.90 27.67 12.76
CA PRO A 34 -6.42 28.32 11.54
C PRO A 34 -5.11 27.71 11.01
N GLU A 35 -4.18 27.37 11.90
CA GLU A 35 -2.91 26.76 11.54
C GLU A 35 -3.09 25.34 10.97
N THR A 36 -3.88 24.50 11.63
CA THR A 36 -4.14 23.13 11.16
C THR A 36 -4.83 23.14 9.82
N LEU A 37 -5.82 24.01 9.63
CA LEU A 37 -6.55 24.15 8.37
C LEU A 37 -5.62 24.59 7.25
N THR A 38 -4.84 25.66 7.47
CA THR A 38 -3.90 26.18 6.47
C THR A 38 -2.88 25.12 6.04
N ARG A 39 -2.26 24.43 7.00
CA ARG A 39 -1.29 23.37 6.71
C ARG A 39 -1.92 22.24 5.89
N THR A 40 -3.11 21.80 6.26
CA THR A 40 -3.84 20.75 5.57
C THR A 40 -4.23 21.16 4.15
N ALA A 41 -4.73 22.38 3.97
CA ALA A 41 -5.09 22.92 2.68
C ALA A 41 -3.88 23.07 1.74
N VAL A 42 -2.73 23.53 2.28
CA VAL A 42 -1.47 23.60 1.53
C VAL A 42 -1.02 22.22 1.07
N LYS A 43 -1.15 21.20 1.92
CA LYS A 43 -0.73 19.84 1.61
C LYS A 43 -1.64 19.16 0.58
N TYR A 44 -2.95 19.30 0.70
CA TYR A 44 -3.89 18.49 -0.06
C TYR A 44 -4.80 19.27 -1.04
N GLY A 45 -4.98 20.56 -0.87
CA GLY A 45 -5.98 21.32 -1.60
C GLY A 45 -5.90 21.17 -3.12
N ARG A 46 -4.71 21.37 -3.69
CA ARG A 46 -4.49 21.21 -5.15
C ARG A 46 -4.60 19.76 -5.62
N ALA A 47 -4.13 18.82 -4.81
CA ALA A 47 -4.25 17.39 -5.14
C ALA A 47 -5.73 16.98 -5.21
N ILE A 48 -6.57 17.44 -4.27
CA ILE A 48 -8.02 17.16 -4.28
C ILE A 48 -8.69 17.82 -5.49
N ALA A 49 -8.36 19.07 -5.81
CA ALA A 49 -8.89 19.74 -6.99
C ALA A 49 -8.54 18.99 -8.28
N HIS A 50 -7.30 18.52 -8.41
CA HIS A 50 -6.87 17.68 -9.52
C HIS A 50 -7.61 16.34 -9.55
N SER A 51 -7.73 15.67 -8.40
CA SER A 51 -8.47 14.39 -8.29
C SER A 51 -9.94 14.55 -8.69
N ALA A 52 -10.56 15.69 -8.37
CA ALA A 52 -11.93 15.97 -8.79
C ALA A 52 -12.07 16.10 -10.32
N ASN A 53 -11.12 16.76 -10.97
CA ASN A 53 -11.09 16.86 -12.44
C ASN A 53 -10.88 15.47 -13.07
N MET A 54 -9.96 14.66 -12.53
CA MET A 54 -9.73 13.30 -13.01
C MET A 54 -10.97 12.41 -12.82
N ALA A 55 -11.65 12.52 -11.68
CA ALA A 55 -12.88 11.77 -11.41
C ALA A 55 -14.00 12.16 -12.39
N ALA A 56 -14.14 13.45 -12.70
CA ALA A 56 -15.10 13.93 -13.70
C ALA A 56 -14.79 13.39 -15.10
N GLU A 57 -13.52 13.41 -15.51
CA GLU A 57 -13.07 12.86 -16.79
C GLU A 57 -13.34 11.35 -16.89
N ILE A 58 -12.97 10.57 -15.88
CA ILE A 58 -13.23 9.13 -15.85
C ILE A 58 -14.75 8.86 -16.00
N ARG A 59 -15.58 9.57 -15.24
CA ARG A 59 -17.04 9.37 -15.26
C ARG A 59 -17.71 9.85 -16.54
N SER A 60 -17.11 10.78 -17.27
CA SER A 60 -17.59 11.18 -18.59
C SER A 60 -17.48 10.03 -19.60
N HIS A 61 -16.50 9.16 -19.44
CA HIS A 61 -16.30 7.96 -20.27
C HIS A 61 -16.95 6.70 -19.69
N ARG A 62 -17.00 6.60 -18.35
CA ARG A 62 -17.57 5.48 -17.63
C ARG A 62 -18.26 5.93 -16.34
N ALA A 63 -19.56 6.13 -16.41
CA ALA A 63 -20.36 6.67 -15.31
C ALA A 63 -20.37 5.78 -14.06
N ASP A 64 -20.22 4.47 -14.22
CA ASP A 64 -20.23 3.45 -13.17
C ASP A 64 -18.81 3.08 -12.66
N ALA A 65 -17.78 3.83 -13.02
CA ALA A 65 -16.41 3.54 -12.58
C ALA A 65 -16.27 3.67 -11.07
N ASP A 66 -15.67 2.66 -10.45
CA ASP A 66 -15.18 2.74 -9.08
C ASP A 66 -13.93 3.63 -9.03
N ILE A 67 -13.93 4.59 -8.11
CA ILE A 67 -12.82 5.55 -7.97
C ILE A 67 -12.23 5.41 -6.57
N GLU A 68 -10.94 5.12 -6.52
CA GLU A 68 -10.15 5.20 -5.30
C GLU A 68 -9.19 6.39 -5.39
N ILE A 69 -9.06 7.11 -4.27
CA ILE A 69 -8.08 8.18 -4.13
C ILE A 69 -7.05 7.76 -3.09
N SER A 70 -5.78 7.85 -3.46
CA SER A 70 -4.64 7.56 -2.59
C SER A 70 -3.95 8.84 -2.16
N VAL A 71 -3.71 8.97 -0.87
CA VAL A 71 -2.92 10.05 -0.24
C VAL A 71 -1.83 9.49 0.67
N ASP A 72 -1.44 8.24 0.47
CA ASP A 72 -0.48 7.49 1.29
C ASP A 72 1.00 7.71 0.89
N GLU A 73 1.27 8.21 -0.31
CA GLU A 73 2.61 8.50 -0.82
C GLU A 73 3.14 9.85 -0.27
N THR A 74 3.23 9.96 1.05
CA THR A 74 3.72 11.16 1.78
C THR A 74 4.73 10.74 2.85
N ASP A 75 5.57 11.69 3.34
CA ASP A 75 6.59 11.41 4.35
C ASP A 75 6.00 11.14 5.75
N PHE A 76 4.80 11.64 6.02
CA PHE A 76 4.15 11.56 7.33
C PHE A 76 2.78 10.90 7.24
N ALA A 77 2.37 10.23 8.33
CA ALA A 77 1.03 9.66 8.45
C ALA A 77 -0.05 10.73 8.23
N THR A 78 -1.13 10.33 7.55
CA THR A 78 -2.31 11.17 7.36
C THR A 78 -3.01 11.34 8.71
N THR A 79 -3.10 12.57 9.21
CA THR A 79 -3.82 12.84 10.46
C THR A 79 -5.34 12.75 10.27
N PRO A 80 -6.13 12.54 11.35
CA PRO A 80 -7.59 12.60 11.26
C PRO A 80 -8.12 13.94 10.70
N HIS A 81 -7.48 15.07 11.00
CA HIS A 81 -7.84 16.37 10.42
C HIS A 81 -7.60 16.39 8.90
N GLU A 82 -6.47 15.88 8.45
CA GLU A 82 -6.16 15.78 7.03
C GLU A 82 -7.14 14.88 6.29
N HIS A 83 -7.48 13.71 6.86
CA HIS A 83 -8.47 12.82 6.28
C HIS A 83 -9.87 13.46 6.22
N LEU A 84 -10.28 14.13 7.30
CA LEU A 84 -11.56 14.83 7.34
C LEU A 84 -11.63 15.93 6.27
N PHE A 85 -10.57 16.73 6.12
CA PHE A 85 -10.49 17.76 5.08
C PHE A 85 -10.59 17.15 3.68
N VAL A 86 -9.82 16.10 3.40
CA VAL A 86 -9.87 15.41 2.10
C VAL A 86 -11.28 14.91 1.80
N GLY A 87 -11.91 14.23 2.76
CA GLY A 87 -13.26 13.69 2.57
C GLY A 87 -14.32 14.76 2.37
N LEU A 88 -14.28 15.85 3.15
CA LEU A 88 -15.23 16.97 3.02
C LEU A 88 -15.05 17.72 1.70
N GLU A 89 -13.82 17.97 1.26
CA GLU A 89 -13.55 18.65 -0.01
C GLU A 89 -13.94 17.80 -1.23
N LEU A 90 -13.72 16.48 -1.20
CA LEU A 90 -14.22 15.58 -2.23
C LEU A 90 -15.76 15.63 -2.31
N LYS A 91 -16.42 15.56 -1.14
CA LYS A 91 -17.89 15.65 -1.04
C LYS A 91 -18.42 17.01 -1.55
N ARG A 92 -17.79 18.13 -1.17
CA ARG A 92 -18.16 19.48 -1.65
C ARG A 92 -18.05 19.58 -3.17
N ARG A 93 -17.08 18.92 -3.77
CA ARG A 93 -16.87 18.89 -5.23
C ARG A 93 -17.71 17.84 -5.95
N GLY A 94 -18.60 17.14 -5.25
CA GLY A 94 -19.47 16.12 -5.84
C GLY A 94 -18.73 14.86 -6.28
N VAL A 95 -17.51 14.61 -5.76
CA VAL A 95 -16.74 13.41 -6.05
C VAL A 95 -17.19 12.29 -5.13
N VAL A 96 -17.85 11.29 -5.70
CA VAL A 96 -18.18 10.05 -5.01
C VAL A 96 -17.02 9.08 -5.21
N VAL A 97 -16.37 8.69 -4.11
CA VAL A 97 -15.28 7.71 -4.12
C VAL A 97 -15.73 6.38 -3.53
N THR A 98 -15.22 5.30 -4.06
CA THR A 98 -15.43 3.93 -3.54
C THR A 98 -14.45 3.60 -2.41
N GLY A 99 -13.26 4.18 -2.45
CA GLY A 99 -12.20 4.00 -1.47
C GLY A 99 -11.29 5.19 -1.33
N LEU A 100 -10.67 5.32 -0.16
CA LEU A 100 -9.61 6.28 0.12
C LEU A 100 -8.49 5.58 0.89
N ALA A 101 -7.25 5.76 0.42
CA ALA A 101 -6.05 5.20 1.04
C ALA A 101 -5.26 6.30 1.77
N PRO A 102 -5.42 6.46 3.10
CA PRO A 102 -4.57 7.32 3.90
C PRO A 102 -3.23 6.62 4.21
N ARG A 103 -2.19 7.38 4.53
CA ARG A 103 -0.98 6.82 5.14
C ARG A 103 -1.22 6.62 6.64
N PHE A 104 -1.17 5.38 7.08
CA PHE A 104 -1.33 5.03 8.49
C PHE A 104 -0.05 5.28 9.30
N VAL A 105 -0.21 5.35 10.63
CA VAL A 105 0.92 5.39 11.57
C VAL A 105 1.69 4.07 11.54
N GLY A 106 2.98 4.12 11.85
CA GLY A 106 3.89 2.99 11.77
C GLY A 106 4.38 2.70 10.34
N ASP A 107 5.09 1.60 10.18
CA ASP A 107 5.74 1.25 8.93
C ASP A 107 5.04 0.08 8.24
N PHE A 108 4.55 0.33 7.02
CA PHE A 108 3.98 -0.64 6.10
C PHE A 108 5.00 -1.00 5.02
N GLU A 109 6.15 -1.52 5.43
CA GLU A 109 7.21 -1.89 4.51
C GLU A 109 6.79 -3.07 3.61
N LYS A 110 7.38 -3.14 2.42
CA LYS A 110 7.10 -4.22 1.46
C LYS A 110 7.57 -5.58 1.98
N GLY A 111 6.73 -6.62 1.81
CA GLY A 111 7.08 -8.02 2.03
C GLY A 111 7.27 -8.46 3.48
N ILE A 112 7.00 -7.61 4.48
CA ILE A 112 7.14 -7.93 5.91
C ILE A 112 5.94 -7.43 6.71
N ASP A 113 5.85 -7.90 7.96
CA ASP A 113 4.76 -7.50 8.85
C ASP A 113 4.87 -6.03 9.30
N TYR A 114 3.79 -5.52 9.85
CA TYR A 114 3.70 -4.16 10.39
C TYR A 114 4.74 -3.91 11.48
N LYS A 115 5.30 -2.70 11.49
CA LYS A 115 6.17 -2.21 12.55
C LYS A 115 5.59 -0.93 13.14
N GLY A 116 5.25 -0.95 14.42
CA GLY A 116 4.71 0.20 15.11
C GLY A 116 3.92 -0.19 16.37
N ASP A 117 3.33 0.81 17.00
CA ASP A 117 2.44 0.63 18.14
C ASP A 117 1.05 0.21 17.66
N LEU A 118 0.62 -0.99 18.04
CA LEU A 118 -0.67 -1.56 17.63
C LEU A 118 -1.84 -0.81 18.25
N ALA A 119 -1.72 -0.30 19.49
CA ALA A 119 -2.79 0.43 20.15
C ALA A 119 -3.00 1.81 19.49
N GLU A 120 -1.91 2.49 19.14
CA GLU A 120 -1.98 3.75 18.40
C GLU A 120 -2.52 3.53 16.98
N PHE A 121 -2.10 2.46 16.30
CA PHE A 121 -2.65 2.08 15.00
C PHE A 121 -4.17 1.88 15.06
N GLU A 122 -4.65 1.10 16.04
CA GLU A 122 -6.09 0.86 16.22
C GLU A 122 -6.84 2.16 16.51
N ARG A 123 -6.32 2.99 17.43
CA ARG A 123 -6.92 4.27 17.78
C ARG A 123 -7.07 5.19 16.56
N GLN A 124 -6.05 5.29 15.73
CA GLN A 124 -6.06 6.09 14.50
C GLN A 124 -7.01 5.49 13.45
N LEU A 125 -6.98 4.18 13.27
CA LEU A 125 -7.83 3.49 12.30
C LEU A 125 -9.33 3.68 12.61
N VAL A 126 -9.71 3.63 13.89
CA VAL A 126 -11.09 3.92 14.32
C VAL A 126 -11.52 5.33 13.89
N LEU A 127 -10.65 6.34 14.08
CA LEU A 127 -10.96 7.71 13.65
C LEU A 127 -11.08 7.79 12.12
N HIS A 128 -10.16 7.19 11.38
CA HIS A 128 -10.23 7.16 9.92
C HIS A 128 -11.51 6.47 9.42
N ARG A 129 -11.90 5.38 10.04
CA ARG A 129 -13.13 4.64 9.69
C ARG A 129 -14.38 5.47 9.92
N GLN A 130 -14.49 6.17 11.05
CA GLN A 130 -15.61 7.04 11.37
C GLN A 130 -15.68 8.27 10.43
N ILE A 131 -14.53 8.84 10.08
CA ILE A 131 -14.46 9.93 9.09
C ILE A 131 -14.93 9.44 7.71
N ALA A 132 -14.53 8.24 7.31
CA ALA A 132 -14.99 7.64 6.06
C ALA A 132 -16.51 7.46 6.01
N GLU A 133 -17.14 7.11 7.14
CA GLU A 133 -18.61 7.07 7.24
C GLU A 133 -19.26 8.44 7.11
N LEU A 134 -18.71 9.44 7.79
CA LEU A 134 -19.23 10.83 7.75
C LEU A 134 -19.16 11.42 6.35
N CYS A 135 -18.02 11.24 5.69
CA CYS A 135 -17.74 11.88 4.41
C CYS A 135 -18.28 11.11 3.20
N GLY A 136 -18.50 9.79 3.32
CA GLY A 136 -18.93 8.89 2.28
C GLY A 136 -20.33 8.28 2.46
N PRO A 137 -20.49 7.00 2.79
CA PRO A 137 -19.43 6.06 3.18
C PRO A 137 -18.52 5.62 2.01
N TYR A 138 -17.24 5.37 2.31
CA TYR A 138 -16.28 4.78 1.40
C TYR A 138 -15.35 3.81 2.14
N LYS A 139 -14.72 2.90 1.39
CA LYS A 139 -13.79 1.93 1.96
C LYS A 139 -12.50 2.60 2.42
N ILE A 140 -12.00 2.19 3.58
CA ILE A 140 -10.62 2.44 3.97
C ILE A 140 -9.73 1.48 3.17
N SER A 141 -8.85 2.04 2.35
CA SER A 141 -7.93 1.25 1.52
C SER A 141 -6.57 1.18 2.18
N ILE A 142 -6.10 -0.05 2.39
CA ILE A 142 -4.78 -0.34 2.97
C ILE A 142 -3.83 -0.69 1.83
N HIS A 143 -3.00 0.27 1.42
CA HIS A 143 -1.91 0.00 0.49
C HIS A 143 -0.72 -0.64 1.20
N SER A 144 0.12 -1.38 0.46
CA SER A 144 1.18 -2.20 1.06
C SER A 144 0.67 -3.14 2.16
N GLY A 145 -0.57 -3.59 2.01
CA GLY A 145 -1.27 -4.43 2.99
C GLY A 145 -0.82 -5.89 3.02
N SER A 146 0.05 -6.34 2.11
CA SER A 146 0.56 -7.72 2.10
C SER A 146 1.34 -8.06 3.36
N ASP A 147 1.06 -9.25 3.92
CA ASP A 147 1.79 -9.83 5.07
C ASP A 147 1.79 -8.95 6.35
N LYS A 148 0.74 -8.18 6.56
CA LYS A 148 0.54 -7.36 7.76
C LYS A 148 -0.28 -8.11 8.82
N PHE A 149 0.16 -9.32 9.14
CA PHE A 149 -0.62 -10.28 9.93
C PHE A 149 -0.95 -9.79 11.33
N THR A 150 -0.08 -9.00 11.96
CA THR A 150 -0.31 -8.47 13.31
C THR A 150 -1.43 -7.43 13.36
N VAL A 151 -1.67 -6.69 12.29
CA VAL A 151 -2.74 -5.66 12.23
C VAL A 151 -4.02 -6.13 11.56
N TYR A 152 -4.04 -7.26 10.87
CA TYR A 152 -5.24 -7.75 10.18
C TYR A 152 -6.45 -7.96 11.10
N PRO A 153 -6.32 -8.55 12.31
CA PRO A 153 -7.46 -8.67 13.22
C PRO A 153 -8.03 -7.31 13.64
N ILE A 154 -7.17 -6.30 13.79
CA ILE A 154 -7.58 -4.92 14.10
C ILE A 154 -8.32 -4.32 12.89
N ILE A 155 -7.73 -4.46 11.70
CA ILE A 155 -8.30 -3.94 10.45
C ILE A 155 -9.67 -4.55 10.19
N GLY A 156 -9.79 -5.87 10.26
CA GLY A 156 -11.08 -6.58 10.05
C GLY A 156 -12.15 -6.11 11.02
N ARG A 157 -11.83 -6.07 12.33
CA ARG A 157 -12.77 -5.63 13.36
C ARG A 157 -13.21 -4.18 13.21
N VAL A 158 -12.29 -3.27 12.90
CA VAL A 158 -12.57 -1.84 12.82
C VAL A 158 -13.25 -1.45 11.51
N CYS A 159 -12.80 -1.99 10.39
CA CYS A 159 -13.30 -1.56 9.08
C CYS A 159 -14.51 -2.35 8.59
N GLY A 160 -14.66 -3.63 8.98
CA GLY A 160 -15.77 -4.47 8.52
C GLY A 160 -15.91 -4.46 7.00
N ASP A 161 -17.12 -4.21 6.51
CA ASP A 161 -17.43 -4.18 5.08
C ASP A 161 -16.82 -2.98 4.32
N LEU A 162 -16.39 -1.93 5.04
CA LEU A 162 -15.74 -0.77 4.44
C LEU A 162 -14.21 -0.93 4.42
N LEU A 163 -13.75 -2.02 3.85
CA LEU A 163 -12.34 -2.38 3.75
C LEU A 163 -11.95 -2.70 2.30
N HIS A 164 -10.78 -2.22 1.91
CA HIS A 164 -10.03 -2.66 0.75
C HIS A 164 -8.57 -2.90 1.15
N VAL A 165 -8.00 -4.06 0.84
CA VAL A 165 -6.60 -4.38 1.15
C VAL A 165 -5.86 -4.74 -0.13
N LYS A 166 -4.81 -4.01 -0.45
CA LYS A 166 -3.95 -4.24 -1.61
C LYS A 166 -2.82 -5.20 -1.25
N THR A 167 -2.85 -6.44 -1.81
CA THR A 167 -1.96 -7.54 -1.41
C THR A 167 -1.11 -8.12 -2.56
N ALA A 168 -1.13 -7.53 -3.75
CA ALA A 168 -0.58 -8.13 -4.97
C ALA A 168 0.94 -8.47 -4.90
N GLY A 169 1.73 -7.70 -4.16
CA GLY A 169 3.20 -7.81 -4.21
C GLY A 169 3.77 -9.12 -3.70
N THR A 170 3.17 -9.75 -2.69
CA THR A 170 3.71 -11.00 -2.10
C THR A 170 3.28 -12.26 -2.81
N SER A 171 2.29 -12.20 -3.70
CA SER A 171 1.98 -13.31 -4.62
C SER A 171 3.16 -13.64 -5.53
N TYR A 172 3.97 -12.65 -5.89
CA TYR A 172 5.22 -12.88 -6.62
C TYR A 172 6.23 -13.73 -5.83
N LEU A 173 6.32 -13.54 -4.51
CA LEU A 173 7.19 -14.36 -3.66
C LEU A 173 6.72 -15.82 -3.63
N GLU A 174 5.41 -16.06 -3.63
CA GLU A 174 4.89 -17.43 -3.71
C GLU A 174 5.10 -18.05 -5.10
N ALA A 175 5.06 -17.26 -6.16
CA ALA A 175 5.47 -17.73 -7.49
C ALA A 175 6.96 -18.12 -7.52
N LEU A 176 7.84 -17.34 -6.89
CA LEU A 176 9.25 -17.68 -6.75
C LEU A 176 9.47 -18.91 -5.85
N ARG A 177 8.63 -19.11 -4.82
CA ARG A 177 8.66 -20.34 -4.00
C ARG A 177 8.33 -21.57 -4.84
N ALA A 178 7.33 -21.49 -5.73
CA ALA A 178 7.07 -22.57 -6.68
C ALA A 178 8.27 -22.80 -7.61
N VAL A 179 8.86 -21.73 -8.15
CA VAL A 179 10.07 -21.83 -9.00
C VAL A 179 11.21 -22.50 -8.24
N LEU A 180 11.51 -22.07 -7.01
CA LEU A 180 12.57 -22.67 -6.20
C LEU A 180 12.39 -24.18 -6.04
N ARG A 181 11.17 -24.65 -5.80
CA ARG A 181 10.87 -26.07 -5.58
C ARG A 181 11.00 -26.92 -6.84
N VAL A 182 10.76 -26.36 -8.05
CA VAL A 182 10.77 -27.11 -9.30
C VAL A 182 12.01 -26.86 -10.17
N ASP A 183 12.66 -25.71 -10.02
CA ASP A 183 13.85 -25.28 -10.77
C ASP A 183 14.76 -24.38 -9.91
N PRO A 184 15.53 -24.96 -8.96
CA PRO A 184 16.43 -24.18 -8.11
C PRO A 184 17.50 -23.42 -8.89
N VAL A 185 17.87 -23.86 -10.08
CA VAL A 185 18.85 -23.15 -10.92
C VAL A 185 18.26 -21.81 -11.42
N LEU A 186 17.02 -21.84 -11.91
CA LEU A 186 16.34 -20.61 -12.30
C LEU A 186 16.16 -19.67 -11.11
N PHE A 187 15.84 -20.20 -9.93
CA PHE A 187 15.73 -19.39 -8.71
C PHE A 187 17.07 -18.71 -8.35
N SER A 188 18.20 -19.44 -8.42
CA SER A 188 19.54 -18.89 -8.20
C SER A 188 19.85 -17.74 -9.16
N GLU A 189 19.60 -17.94 -10.46
CA GLU A 189 19.80 -16.90 -11.47
C GLU A 189 18.98 -15.63 -11.17
N ILE A 190 17.73 -15.79 -10.73
CA ILE A 190 16.86 -14.68 -10.33
C ILE A 190 17.41 -13.98 -9.09
N ALA A 191 17.84 -14.73 -8.07
CA ALA A 191 18.40 -14.19 -6.85
C ALA A 191 19.70 -13.41 -7.13
N GLU A 192 20.62 -13.99 -7.89
CA GLU A 192 21.86 -13.33 -8.32
C GLU A 192 21.58 -12.02 -9.09
N TYR A 193 20.65 -12.05 -10.04
CA TYR A 193 20.23 -10.85 -10.73
C TYR A 193 19.64 -9.80 -9.78
N SER A 194 18.80 -10.23 -8.84
CA SER A 194 18.19 -9.37 -7.82
C SER A 194 19.25 -8.68 -6.95
N HIS A 195 20.32 -9.39 -6.55
CA HIS A 195 21.46 -8.81 -5.84
C HIS A 195 22.09 -7.65 -6.63
N THR A 196 22.28 -7.80 -7.94
CA THR A 196 22.85 -6.73 -8.78
C THR A 196 21.94 -5.50 -8.90
N ARG A 197 20.63 -5.66 -8.71
CA ARG A 197 19.62 -4.61 -8.87
C ARG A 197 19.22 -3.91 -7.58
N PHE A 198 19.42 -4.55 -6.44
CA PHE A 198 18.84 -4.13 -5.16
C PHE A 198 19.11 -2.67 -4.81
N SER A 199 20.39 -2.22 -4.83
CA SER A 199 20.77 -0.85 -4.49
C SER A 199 20.09 0.21 -5.37
N THR A 200 19.82 -0.11 -6.64
CA THR A 200 19.13 0.79 -7.57
C THR A 200 17.63 0.76 -7.36
N ASP A 201 17.05 -0.43 -7.31
CA ASP A 201 15.61 -0.61 -7.34
C ASP A 201 14.96 -0.24 -5.99
N ARG A 202 15.69 -0.40 -4.86
CA ARG A 202 15.21 0.01 -3.53
C ARG A 202 15.01 1.52 -3.38
N ALA A 203 15.60 2.36 -4.22
CA ALA A 203 15.55 3.81 -4.07
C ALA A 203 14.12 4.39 -4.10
N SER A 204 13.17 3.68 -4.71
CA SER A 204 11.75 4.05 -4.77
C SER A 204 10.89 3.42 -3.67
N TYR A 205 11.48 2.67 -2.73
CA TYR A 205 10.75 1.95 -1.70
C TYR A 205 11.21 2.35 -0.29
N HIS A 206 10.23 2.47 0.61
CA HIS A 206 10.52 2.57 2.04
C HIS A 206 10.70 1.16 2.62
N ILE A 207 11.94 0.74 2.83
CA ILE A 207 12.31 -0.56 3.40
C ILE A 207 13.49 -0.42 4.36
N SER A 208 13.56 -1.31 5.36
CA SER A 208 14.62 -1.29 6.37
C SER A 208 15.81 -2.20 6.05
N THR A 209 15.70 -3.09 5.06
CA THR A 209 16.82 -3.97 4.67
C THR A 209 17.94 -3.16 4.04
N THR A 210 19.16 -3.40 4.52
CA THR A 210 20.39 -2.75 4.07
C THR A 210 21.12 -3.57 3.02
N ASP A 211 22.02 -2.92 2.26
CA ASP A 211 22.88 -3.63 1.29
C ASP A 211 23.75 -4.69 1.96
N ALA A 212 24.23 -4.44 3.20
CA ALA A 212 25.04 -5.40 3.94
C ALA A 212 24.23 -6.66 4.34
N GLU A 213 22.97 -6.51 4.72
CA GLU A 213 22.09 -7.65 5.03
C GLU A 213 21.78 -8.48 3.78
N VAL A 214 21.60 -7.82 2.64
CA VAL A 214 21.42 -8.50 1.34
C VAL A 214 22.69 -9.24 0.94
N GLN A 215 23.85 -8.60 1.06
CA GLN A 215 25.13 -9.22 0.74
C GLN A 215 25.41 -10.47 1.59
N ALA A 216 24.95 -10.49 2.83
CA ALA A 216 25.09 -11.63 3.71
C ALA A 216 24.31 -12.89 3.26
N LEU A 217 23.39 -12.77 2.31
CA LEU A 217 22.67 -13.91 1.70
C LEU A 217 23.49 -14.60 0.62
N GLU A 218 24.50 -13.93 0.06
CA GLU A 218 25.33 -14.48 -1.01
C GLU A 218 26.11 -15.69 -0.53
N GLY A 219 26.21 -16.71 -1.37
CA GLY A 219 26.93 -17.95 -1.05
C GLY A 219 26.25 -18.87 -0.06
N SER A 220 24.98 -18.58 0.31
CA SER A 220 24.18 -19.49 1.16
C SER A 220 23.91 -20.83 0.48
N ALA A 221 23.77 -21.89 1.28
CA ALA A 221 23.50 -23.22 0.76
C ALA A 221 22.06 -23.30 0.22
N GLN A 222 21.87 -24.05 -0.88
CA GLN A 222 20.56 -24.18 -1.54
C GLN A 222 19.45 -24.66 -0.60
N GLN A 223 19.75 -25.53 0.35
CA GLN A 223 18.80 -26.04 1.33
C GLN A 223 18.19 -24.95 2.23
N ASP A 224 18.89 -23.82 2.39
CA ASP A 224 18.47 -22.70 3.24
C ASP A 224 17.77 -21.58 2.45
N TRP A 225 17.69 -21.67 1.12
CA TRP A 225 17.18 -20.57 0.26
C TRP A 225 15.71 -20.26 0.51
N GLU A 226 14.86 -21.25 0.77
CA GLU A 226 13.44 -21.00 1.03
C GLU A 226 13.27 -20.12 2.27
N GLU A 227 13.96 -20.43 3.35
CA GLU A 227 13.96 -19.63 4.57
C GLU A 227 14.59 -18.24 4.35
N LEU A 228 15.82 -18.22 3.83
CA LEU A 228 16.61 -16.98 3.70
C LEU A 228 15.99 -15.96 2.75
N TYR A 229 15.47 -16.40 1.61
CA TYR A 229 14.98 -15.52 0.54
C TYR A 229 13.45 -15.31 0.57
N LEU A 230 12.68 -16.27 1.09
CA LEU A 230 11.22 -16.25 0.97
C LEU A 230 10.49 -16.14 2.33
N ASP A 231 11.17 -16.39 3.45
CA ASP A 231 10.59 -16.30 4.78
C ASP A 231 11.21 -15.18 5.64
N LEU A 232 12.52 -14.95 5.54
CA LEU A 232 13.20 -13.92 6.30
C LEU A 232 13.22 -12.56 5.59
N ARG A 233 13.19 -11.48 6.38
CA ARG A 233 13.09 -10.08 5.91
C ARG A 233 14.08 -9.71 4.80
N PRO A 234 15.41 -9.94 4.94
CA PRO A 234 16.34 -9.42 3.92
C PRO A 234 16.06 -9.99 2.53
N GLY A 235 15.86 -11.30 2.42
CA GLY A 235 15.57 -11.97 1.15
C GLY A 235 14.22 -11.58 0.57
N ARG A 236 13.18 -11.53 1.42
CA ARG A 236 11.84 -11.10 1.00
C ARG A 236 11.86 -9.68 0.42
N GLN A 237 12.54 -8.76 1.08
CA GLN A 237 12.64 -7.38 0.58
C GLN A 237 13.52 -7.28 -0.65
N LEU A 238 14.64 -8.03 -0.72
CA LEU A 238 15.45 -8.13 -1.93
C LEU A 238 14.60 -8.51 -3.14
N LEU A 239 13.92 -9.66 -3.07
CA LEU A 239 13.13 -10.18 -4.19
C LEU A 239 11.91 -9.30 -4.49
N HIS A 240 11.27 -8.73 -3.45
CA HIS A 240 10.09 -7.89 -3.63
C HIS A 240 10.42 -6.58 -4.36
N VAL A 241 11.49 -5.86 -3.99
CA VAL A 241 11.79 -4.56 -4.60
C VAL A 241 12.35 -4.70 -6.02
N THR A 242 12.99 -5.82 -6.33
CA THR A 242 13.59 -6.07 -7.65
C THR A 242 12.64 -6.74 -8.64
N PHE A 243 11.39 -7.09 -8.24
CA PHE A 243 10.45 -7.80 -9.11
C PHE A 243 10.23 -7.11 -10.46
N GLY A 244 10.17 -5.77 -10.46
CA GLY A 244 10.01 -4.97 -11.67
C GLY A 244 11.14 -5.19 -12.66
N SER A 245 12.39 -5.09 -12.22
CA SER A 245 13.58 -5.33 -13.04
C SER A 245 13.66 -6.78 -13.52
N VAL A 246 13.36 -7.75 -12.64
CA VAL A 246 13.33 -9.19 -13.00
C VAL A 246 12.32 -9.45 -14.13
N LEU A 247 11.08 -8.93 -14.00
CA LEU A 247 10.00 -9.25 -14.93
C LEU A 247 10.01 -8.43 -16.23
N THR A 248 10.72 -7.30 -16.29
CA THR A 248 10.70 -6.44 -17.47
C THR A 248 11.97 -6.53 -18.32
N VAL A 249 13.14 -6.47 -17.68
CA VAL A 249 14.43 -6.40 -18.39
C VAL A 249 15.38 -7.54 -18.07
N GLY A 250 15.13 -8.27 -16.97
CA GLY A 250 15.99 -9.36 -16.51
C GLY A 250 16.03 -10.53 -17.49
N ARG A 251 17.24 -11.07 -17.69
CA ARG A 251 17.49 -12.20 -18.59
C ARG A 251 18.41 -13.21 -17.96
N ARG A 252 18.20 -14.46 -18.34
CA ARG A 252 19.06 -15.59 -18.07
C ARG A 252 20.35 -15.52 -18.90
N PRO A 253 21.39 -16.27 -18.56
CA PRO A 253 22.64 -16.34 -19.36
C PRO A 253 22.41 -16.79 -20.80
N ASP A 254 21.39 -17.60 -21.09
CA ASP A 254 21.03 -18.06 -22.43
C ASP A 254 20.23 -17.03 -23.27
N GLY A 255 19.90 -15.87 -22.67
CA GLY A 255 19.17 -14.79 -23.30
C GLY A 255 17.64 -14.84 -23.13
N GLN A 256 17.07 -15.94 -22.58
CA GLN A 256 15.66 -16.01 -22.25
C GLN A 256 15.31 -14.98 -21.15
N THR A 257 14.13 -14.34 -21.22
CA THR A 257 13.71 -13.45 -20.14
C THR A 257 13.32 -14.25 -18.89
N PHE A 258 13.60 -13.70 -17.70
CA PHE A 258 13.13 -14.32 -16.46
C PHE A 258 11.62 -14.47 -16.44
N ARG A 259 10.89 -13.48 -16.98
CA ARG A 259 9.42 -13.56 -17.09
C ARG A 259 8.96 -14.78 -17.85
N GLU A 260 9.51 -15.06 -19.04
CA GLU A 260 9.15 -16.23 -19.83
C GLU A 260 9.50 -17.53 -19.10
N ALA A 261 10.70 -17.59 -18.50
CA ALA A 261 11.15 -18.75 -17.74
C ALA A 261 10.24 -19.03 -16.53
N ILE A 262 9.91 -18.00 -15.73
CA ILE A 262 9.01 -18.11 -14.58
C ILE A 262 7.64 -18.61 -15.03
N LEU A 263 7.03 -17.97 -16.03
CA LEU A 263 5.69 -18.35 -16.53
C LEU A 263 5.66 -19.78 -17.05
N ASP A 264 6.71 -20.24 -17.75
CA ASP A 264 6.82 -21.62 -18.21
C ASP A 264 6.82 -22.62 -17.03
N ARG A 265 7.61 -22.33 -15.97
CA ARG A 265 7.64 -23.21 -14.80
C ARG A 265 6.31 -23.23 -14.03
N LEU A 266 5.68 -22.07 -13.87
CA LEU A 266 4.38 -21.98 -13.20
C LEU A 266 3.28 -22.69 -14.00
N THR A 267 3.25 -22.53 -15.32
CA THR A 267 2.27 -23.20 -16.19
C THR A 267 2.42 -24.72 -16.13
N LYS A 268 3.65 -25.23 -16.16
CA LYS A 268 3.92 -26.67 -16.07
C LYS A 268 3.65 -27.25 -14.68
N ASN A 269 3.61 -26.44 -13.66
CA ASN A 269 3.40 -26.84 -12.26
C ASN A 269 2.26 -26.04 -11.61
N ALA A 270 1.17 -25.83 -12.36
CA ALA A 270 0.05 -24.99 -11.94
C ALA A 270 -0.54 -25.41 -10.58
N ALA A 271 -0.70 -26.71 -10.34
CA ALA A 271 -1.25 -27.21 -9.08
C ALA A 271 -0.40 -26.82 -7.86
N LEU A 272 0.93 -26.86 -7.95
CA LEU A 272 1.82 -26.41 -6.88
C LEU A 272 1.69 -24.90 -6.64
N HIS A 273 1.64 -24.11 -7.71
CA HIS A 273 1.49 -22.67 -7.61
C HIS A 273 0.13 -22.28 -7.00
N GLU A 274 -0.96 -22.94 -7.41
CA GLU A 274 -2.29 -22.74 -6.85
C GLU A 274 -2.35 -23.10 -5.36
N GLU A 275 -1.75 -24.22 -4.94
CA GLU A 275 -1.67 -24.62 -3.54
C GLU A 275 -0.94 -23.54 -2.68
N LEU A 276 0.18 -23.03 -3.16
CA LEU A 276 0.95 -22.00 -2.46
C LEU A 276 0.16 -20.68 -2.37
N LEU A 277 -0.48 -20.26 -3.45
CA LEU A 277 -1.34 -19.07 -3.46
C LEU A 277 -2.56 -19.24 -2.55
N GLU A 278 -3.23 -20.39 -2.59
CA GLU A 278 -4.36 -20.67 -1.70
C GLU A 278 -3.94 -20.57 -0.24
N LYS A 279 -2.84 -21.21 0.15
CA LYS A 279 -2.29 -21.13 1.50
C LYS A 279 -1.98 -19.70 1.90
N HIS A 280 -1.35 -18.94 1.01
CA HIS A 280 -1.01 -17.54 1.21
C HIS A 280 -2.26 -16.68 1.43
N PHE A 281 -3.23 -16.73 0.53
CA PHE A 281 -4.46 -15.93 0.66
C PHE A 281 -5.35 -16.39 1.81
N ARG A 282 -5.42 -17.67 2.10
CA ARG A 282 -6.15 -18.20 3.26
C ARG A 282 -5.61 -17.62 4.57
N LYS A 283 -4.28 -17.49 4.69
CA LYS A 283 -3.66 -16.85 5.86
C LYS A 283 -4.06 -15.37 6.00
N HIS A 284 -4.14 -14.62 4.89
CA HIS A 284 -4.58 -13.23 4.88
C HIS A 284 -6.07 -13.12 5.29
N LEU A 285 -6.93 -13.84 4.59
CA LEU A 285 -8.38 -13.78 4.77
C LEU A 285 -8.82 -14.26 6.15
N SER A 286 -8.23 -15.36 6.66
CA SER A 286 -8.59 -15.88 7.97
C SER A 286 -8.39 -14.88 9.10
N LEU A 287 -7.39 -14.00 9.01
CA LEU A 287 -7.12 -12.97 10.00
C LEU A 287 -7.97 -11.71 9.80
N LEU A 288 -8.24 -11.34 8.55
CA LEU A 288 -9.10 -10.20 8.22
C LEU A 288 -10.57 -10.46 8.53
N CYS A 289 -11.05 -11.71 8.41
CA CYS A 289 -12.44 -12.09 8.62
C CYS A 289 -12.74 -12.57 10.07
N GLN A 290 -11.81 -12.45 10.99
CA GLN A 290 -12.01 -12.81 12.42
C GLN A 290 -12.62 -11.67 13.24
N GLY A 291 -12.85 -10.52 12.66
CA GLY A 291 -13.39 -9.32 13.30
C GLY A 291 -14.92 -9.29 13.37
#